data_0eb1b86bcf4c89ac71573e1d413b0756
#
_entry.id   0eb1b86bcf4c89ac71573e1d413b0756
#
_cell.length_a   1.000
_cell.length_b   1.000
_cell.length_c   1.000
_cell.angle_alpha   90.00
_cell.angle_beta   90.00
_cell.angle_gamma   90.00
#
_symmetry.space_group_name_H-M   'P 1'
#
loop_
_entity.id
_entity.type
_entity.pdbx_description
1 polymer ?
#
loop_
_entity_poly.entity_id
_entity_poly.type
_entity_poly.pdbx_seq_one_letter_code
_entity_poly.pdbx_strand_id
1 'polypeptide(L)'
;GLEYVVLDEGWSDPKAGDVMSVVEQIDLPELVRYADAKGVGLMLWVVGNVLDAKLEEACSYYAGLGIRGFKVDFIDRDDQKAVELVYRLARVAAAHRLVLDIHGVYKPTGQNRTYPNIINFESVFGLEELKWSNPDMPLYDVTFPFIRMVQGPVDYTPGAYRNATREGFRIDYRNPMSQGTRAHQVAAYVVFDAPLVMLCDSPTRYMADEACTRFIASLPVVFDTTRVLAGEIGEYIVTARKRQDCWYVGGLTGWTPRTLDVDLSLLDPGREYTATLLADDGRSAAEPARYVLSTQRVTSATRLQIPVAPGGGFALKIEPADNKIGRASCRE
;
A
#
# COMPACT_ATOMS: atom_id res chain seq x y z
N GLY A 1 -13.25 3.13 -3.67
CA GLY A 1 -12.72 4.08 -4.65
C GLY A 1 -11.36 4.59 -4.22
N LEU A 2 -10.71 5.38 -5.05
CA LEU A 2 -9.48 6.08 -4.66
C LEU A 2 -9.84 7.27 -3.77
N GLU A 3 -9.11 7.47 -2.68
CA GLU A 3 -9.29 8.60 -1.77
C GLU A 3 -8.35 9.76 -2.14
N TYR A 4 -7.16 9.44 -2.66
CA TYR A 4 -6.14 10.40 -3.02
C TYR A 4 -5.49 10.08 -4.37
N VAL A 5 -4.96 11.10 -5.01
CA VAL A 5 -3.99 11.00 -6.11
C VAL A 5 -2.77 11.81 -5.72
N VAL A 6 -1.59 11.21 -5.84
CA VAL A 6 -0.32 11.91 -5.69
C VAL A 6 0.16 12.34 -7.06
N LEU A 7 0.34 13.64 -7.28
CA LEU A 7 1.11 14.14 -8.41
C LEU A 7 2.58 13.98 -8.04
N ASP A 8 3.19 12.94 -8.59
CA ASP A 8 4.59 12.60 -8.36
C ASP A 8 5.52 13.54 -9.13
N GLU A 9 6.83 13.28 -9.21
CA GLU A 9 7.80 14.13 -9.88
C GLU A 9 7.32 14.63 -11.24
N GLY A 10 7.55 15.92 -11.55
CA GLY A 10 7.24 16.54 -12.84
C GLY A 10 6.09 17.56 -12.85
N TRP A 11 5.37 17.75 -11.74
CA TRP A 11 4.37 18.84 -11.61
C TRP A 11 5.01 20.20 -11.34
N SER A 12 6.17 20.22 -10.69
CA SER A 12 6.97 21.42 -10.43
C SER A 12 8.18 21.46 -11.35
N ASP A 13 8.74 22.66 -11.62
CA ASP A 13 9.93 22.82 -12.44
C ASP A 13 11.19 22.37 -11.67
N PRO A 14 11.82 21.24 -12.03
CA PRO A 14 13.00 20.75 -11.32
C PRO A 14 14.22 21.68 -11.47
N LYS A 15 14.25 22.52 -12.51
CA LYS A 15 15.34 23.49 -12.73
C LYS A 15 15.21 24.73 -11.85
N ALA A 16 14.00 25.09 -11.48
CA ALA A 16 13.76 26.22 -10.59
C ALA A 16 14.24 25.94 -9.16
N GLY A 17 14.24 24.66 -8.72
CA GLY A 17 14.54 24.29 -7.34
C GLY A 17 13.61 24.99 -6.34
N ASP A 18 12.39 25.29 -6.77
CA ASP A 18 11.41 26.05 -6.03
C ASP A 18 10.05 25.32 -6.03
N VAL A 19 9.60 24.96 -4.84
CA VAL A 19 8.32 24.25 -4.65
C VAL A 19 7.11 25.08 -5.15
N MET A 20 7.25 26.39 -5.30
CA MET A 20 6.18 27.27 -5.79
C MET A 20 6.13 27.36 -7.34
N SER A 21 7.12 26.77 -8.04
CA SER A 21 7.22 26.85 -9.50
C SER A 21 6.51 25.64 -10.14
N VAL A 22 5.25 25.83 -10.51
CA VAL A 22 4.44 24.81 -11.23
C VAL A 22 4.78 24.87 -12.73
N VAL A 23 4.91 23.71 -13.39
CA VAL A 23 5.14 23.66 -14.84
C VAL A 23 3.89 24.13 -15.60
N GLU A 24 4.10 24.77 -16.76
CA GLU A 24 3.03 25.38 -17.57
C GLU A 24 1.95 24.38 -18.00
N GLN A 25 2.32 23.09 -18.15
CA GLN A 25 1.41 22.02 -18.58
C GLN A 25 0.45 21.56 -17.49
N ILE A 26 0.62 21.98 -16.22
CA ILE A 26 -0.17 21.57 -15.06
C ILE A 26 -0.96 22.76 -14.54
N ASP A 27 -2.29 22.68 -14.65
CA ASP A 27 -3.22 23.61 -14.00
C ASP A 27 -3.67 23.01 -12.67
N LEU A 28 -2.92 23.28 -11.58
CA LEU A 28 -3.23 22.77 -10.26
C LEU A 28 -4.63 23.21 -9.74
N PRO A 29 -5.04 24.47 -9.89
CA PRO A 29 -6.39 24.91 -9.50
C PRO A 29 -7.49 24.08 -10.17
N GLU A 30 -7.38 23.83 -11.49
CA GLU A 30 -8.34 23.01 -12.23
C GLU A 30 -8.32 21.54 -11.77
N LEU A 31 -7.12 20.96 -11.57
CA LEU A 31 -7.00 19.59 -11.08
C LEU A 31 -7.60 19.40 -9.70
N VAL A 32 -7.38 20.34 -8.78
CA VAL A 32 -8.00 20.32 -7.44
C VAL A 32 -9.51 20.38 -7.55
N ARG A 33 -10.05 21.32 -8.32
CA ARG A 33 -11.49 21.46 -8.53
C ARG A 33 -12.12 20.18 -9.11
N TYR A 34 -11.45 19.57 -10.09
CA TYR A 34 -11.89 18.34 -10.73
C TYR A 34 -11.87 17.14 -9.76
N ALA A 35 -10.80 17.02 -8.97
CA ALA A 35 -10.64 15.95 -8.00
C ALA A 35 -11.67 16.08 -6.86
N ASP A 36 -11.84 17.27 -6.29
CA ASP A 36 -12.82 17.56 -5.24
C ASP A 36 -14.26 17.23 -5.70
N ALA A 37 -14.60 17.55 -6.96
CA ALA A 37 -15.90 17.19 -7.53
C ALA A 37 -16.16 15.68 -7.63
N LYS A 38 -15.10 14.86 -7.52
CA LYS A 38 -15.15 13.39 -7.47
C LYS A 38 -14.92 12.82 -6.07
N GLY A 39 -14.76 13.66 -5.07
CA GLY A 39 -14.44 13.24 -3.70
C GLY A 39 -13.02 12.70 -3.55
N VAL A 40 -12.07 13.12 -4.40
CA VAL A 40 -10.68 12.68 -4.39
C VAL A 40 -9.77 13.84 -3.98
N GLY A 41 -8.89 13.63 -3.00
CA GLY A 41 -7.88 14.60 -2.59
C GLY A 41 -6.64 14.56 -3.49
N LEU A 42 -5.97 15.70 -3.69
CA LEU A 42 -4.66 15.74 -4.32
C LEU A 42 -3.55 15.92 -3.29
N MET A 43 -2.46 15.21 -3.48
CA MET A 43 -1.19 15.38 -2.77
C MET A 43 -0.09 15.70 -3.79
N LEU A 44 0.96 16.37 -3.35
CA LEU A 44 2.08 16.77 -4.20
C LEU A 44 3.38 16.10 -3.74
N TRP A 45 4.11 15.51 -4.66
CA TRP A 45 5.49 15.07 -4.41
C TRP A 45 6.43 16.27 -4.35
N VAL A 46 7.34 16.29 -3.39
CA VAL A 46 8.31 17.38 -3.22
C VAL A 46 9.64 16.86 -2.67
N VAL A 47 10.72 17.50 -3.05
CA VAL A 47 12.05 17.25 -2.44
C VAL A 47 12.12 17.92 -1.06
N GLY A 48 12.58 17.20 -0.05
CA GLY A 48 12.53 17.64 1.35
C GLY A 48 13.21 18.99 1.62
N ASN A 49 14.40 19.22 1.08
CA ASN A 49 15.12 20.48 1.25
C ASN A 49 14.52 21.65 0.43
N VAL A 50 13.88 21.35 -0.70
CA VAL A 50 13.18 22.35 -1.52
C VAL A 50 11.91 22.82 -0.81
N LEU A 51 11.17 21.89 -0.21
CA LEU A 51 10.00 22.23 0.62
C LEU A 51 10.42 23.04 1.85
N ASP A 52 11.48 22.62 2.56
CA ASP A 52 11.95 23.27 3.78
C ASP A 52 12.34 24.73 3.56
N ALA A 53 12.90 25.08 2.39
CA ALA A 53 13.31 26.44 2.05
C ALA A 53 12.14 27.45 2.05
N LYS A 54 10.91 26.98 1.79
CA LYS A 54 9.68 27.80 1.76
C LYS A 54 8.53 27.14 2.52
N LEU A 55 8.82 26.40 3.57
CA LEU A 55 7.89 25.49 4.22
C LEU A 55 6.55 26.12 4.61
N GLU A 56 6.59 27.26 5.33
CA GLU A 56 5.37 27.94 5.79
C GLU A 56 4.56 28.52 4.62
N GLU A 57 5.24 29.15 3.66
CA GLU A 57 4.62 29.71 2.45
C GLU A 57 3.95 28.62 1.62
N ALA A 58 4.66 27.52 1.35
CA ALA A 58 4.16 26.40 0.57
C ALA A 58 2.96 25.71 1.28
N CYS A 59 3.07 25.41 2.57
CA CYS A 59 1.99 24.80 3.32
C CYS A 59 0.73 25.69 3.32
N SER A 60 0.90 26.98 3.55
CA SER A 60 -0.22 27.93 3.54
C SER A 60 -0.88 28.04 2.17
N TYR A 61 -0.08 28.20 1.10
CA TYR A 61 -0.56 28.35 -0.26
C TYR A 61 -1.29 27.10 -0.75
N TYR A 62 -0.63 25.93 -0.67
CA TYR A 62 -1.20 24.69 -1.19
C TYR A 62 -2.39 24.17 -0.39
N ALA A 63 -2.39 24.35 0.93
CA ALA A 63 -3.58 24.09 1.75
C ALA A 63 -4.74 24.99 1.36
N GLY A 64 -4.47 26.30 1.14
CA GLY A 64 -5.46 27.26 0.66
C GLY A 64 -6.02 26.95 -0.73
N LEU A 65 -5.22 26.34 -1.60
CA LEU A 65 -5.64 25.85 -2.92
C LEU A 65 -6.52 24.59 -2.83
N GLY A 66 -6.41 23.81 -1.74
CA GLY A 66 -7.16 22.55 -1.54
C GLY A 66 -6.31 21.28 -1.64
N ILE A 67 -4.99 21.39 -1.74
CA ILE A 67 -4.07 20.25 -1.63
C ILE A 67 -4.18 19.63 -0.23
N ARG A 68 -4.11 18.31 -0.14
CA ARG A 68 -4.32 17.54 1.09
C ARG A 68 -3.04 17.17 1.82
N GLY A 69 -1.90 17.18 1.14
CA GLY A 69 -0.63 16.80 1.74
C GLY A 69 0.53 16.76 0.77
N PHE A 70 1.67 16.33 1.28
CA PHE A 70 2.89 16.16 0.51
C PHE A 70 3.45 14.74 0.67
N LYS A 71 3.92 14.16 -0.44
CA LYS A 71 4.90 13.09 -0.45
C LYS A 71 6.26 13.77 -0.48
N VAL A 72 6.97 13.73 0.65
CA VAL A 72 8.25 14.43 0.84
C VAL A 72 9.39 13.44 0.68
N ASP A 73 10.26 13.67 -0.29
CA ASP A 73 11.26 12.71 -0.71
C ASP A 73 12.71 13.26 -0.62
N PHE A 74 13.69 12.38 -0.81
CA PHE A 74 15.13 12.68 -0.85
C PHE A 74 15.64 13.38 0.41
N ILE A 75 15.27 12.88 1.59
CA ILE A 75 15.89 13.29 2.86
C ILE A 75 17.27 12.64 2.98
N ASP A 76 17.41 11.36 2.63
CA ASP A 76 18.64 10.56 2.44
C ASP A 76 19.65 10.68 3.59
N ARG A 77 19.16 10.92 4.81
CA ARG A 77 19.95 11.10 6.02
C ARG A 77 19.22 10.54 7.23
N ASP A 78 19.97 10.15 8.24
CA ASP A 78 19.47 9.64 9.52
C ASP A 78 20.09 10.36 10.74
N ASP A 79 20.78 11.48 10.52
CA ASP A 79 21.39 12.27 11.57
C ASP A 79 20.37 13.19 12.29
N GLN A 80 20.80 13.83 13.36
CA GLN A 80 19.97 14.73 14.15
C GLN A 80 19.30 15.82 13.31
N LYS A 81 19.98 16.37 12.30
CA LYS A 81 19.42 17.42 11.43
C LYS A 81 18.27 16.91 10.58
N ALA A 82 18.38 15.69 10.07
CA ALA A 82 17.29 15.05 9.33
C ALA A 82 16.09 14.77 10.23
N VAL A 83 16.32 14.30 11.46
CA VAL A 83 15.24 14.10 12.44
C VAL A 83 14.55 15.43 12.78
N GLU A 84 15.31 16.49 13.03
CA GLU A 84 14.77 17.84 13.28
C GLU A 84 13.99 18.38 12.08
N LEU A 85 14.46 18.11 10.85
CA LEU A 85 13.72 18.45 9.62
C LEU A 85 12.37 17.77 9.59
N VAL A 86 12.29 16.45 9.78
CA VAL A 86 11.02 15.72 9.78
C VAL A 86 10.05 16.24 10.83
N TYR A 87 10.51 16.54 12.05
CA TYR A 87 9.68 17.16 13.09
C TYR A 87 9.18 18.55 12.68
N ARG A 88 10.02 19.37 12.03
CA ARG A 88 9.64 20.69 11.55
C ARG A 88 8.59 20.60 10.43
N LEU A 89 8.82 19.74 9.43
CA LEU A 89 7.86 19.45 8.36
C LEU A 89 6.50 19.04 8.94
N ALA A 90 6.51 18.09 9.87
CA ALA A 90 5.29 17.55 10.48
C ALA A 90 4.50 18.63 11.24
N ARG A 91 5.19 19.44 12.04
CA ARG A 91 4.56 20.50 12.82
C ARG A 91 3.91 21.58 11.95
N VAL A 92 4.62 22.04 10.91
CA VAL A 92 4.12 23.08 10.02
C VAL A 92 2.98 22.54 9.15
N ALA A 93 3.14 21.37 8.56
CA ALA A 93 2.08 20.71 7.79
C ALA A 93 0.81 20.49 8.64
N ALA A 94 0.95 20.06 9.90
CA ALA A 94 -0.19 19.90 10.82
C ALA A 94 -0.93 21.20 11.08
N ALA A 95 -0.21 22.35 11.24
CA ALA A 95 -0.83 23.65 11.42
C ALA A 95 -1.73 24.06 10.24
N HIS A 96 -1.38 23.58 9.04
CA HIS A 96 -2.15 23.79 7.81
C HIS A 96 -3.07 22.60 7.44
N ARG A 97 -3.23 21.60 8.33
CA ARG A 97 -4.06 20.39 8.11
C ARG A 97 -3.64 19.56 6.90
N LEU A 98 -2.34 19.51 6.65
CA LEU A 98 -1.75 18.69 5.59
C LEU A 98 -1.19 17.39 6.15
N VAL A 99 -1.39 16.29 5.43
CA VAL A 99 -0.78 14.99 5.73
C VAL A 99 0.57 14.86 5.03
N LEU A 100 1.43 14.00 5.57
CA LEU A 100 2.74 13.72 5.03
C LEU A 100 2.92 12.22 4.80
N ASP A 101 3.49 11.89 3.66
CA ASP A 101 4.10 10.61 3.32
C ASP A 101 5.59 10.87 3.09
N ILE A 102 6.47 10.26 3.90
CA ILE A 102 7.89 10.60 3.93
C ILE A 102 8.71 9.50 3.26
N HIS A 103 9.39 9.86 2.19
CA HIS A 103 10.24 9.02 1.37
C HIS A 103 11.73 9.36 1.50
N GLY A 104 12.61 8.48 0.98
CA GLY A 104 14.06 8.66 1.06
C GLY A 104 14.52 8.96 2.48
N VAL A 105 14.00 8.26 3.48
CA VAL A 105 14.11 8.62 4.89
C VAL A 105 14.51 7.43 5.75
N TYR A 106 15.05 7.70 6.93
CA TYR A 106 15.30 6.72 7.97
C TYR A 106 13.97 6.08 8.48
N LYS A 107 14.08 4.90 9.08
CA LYS A 107 12.94 4.20 9.69
C LYS A 107 12.31 5.01 10.82
N PRO A 108 10.97 5.00 10.98
CA PRO A 108 10.29 5.79 12.00
C PRO A 108 10.71 5.39 13.43
N THR A 109 10.84 6.38 14.30
CA THR A 109 11.18 6.20 15.72
C THR A 109 10.09 6.72 16.65
N GLY A 110 8.84 6.82 16.17
CA GLY A 110 7.69 7.26 16.94
C GLY A 110 7.19 8.68 16.59
N GLN A 111 7.77 9.34 15.58
CA GLN A 111 7.34 10.68 15.16
C GLN A 111 5.86 10.73 14.80
N ASN A 112 5.34 9.71 14.13
CA ASN A 112 3.93 9.58 13.76
C ASN A 112 2.97 9.44 14.96
N ARG A 113 3.47 9.10 16.15
CA ARG A 113 2.66 9.15 17.38
C ARG A 113 2.54 10.55 17.94
N THR A 114 3.58 11.36 17.77
CA THR A 114 3.59 12.77 18.18
C THR A 114 2.85 13.64 17.16
N TYR A 115 3.07 13.33 15.87
CA TYR A 115 2.49 14.02 14.73
C TYR A 115 1.76 13.02 13.83
N PRO A 116 0.49 12.70 14.13
CA PRO A 116 -0.27 11.69 13.38
C PRO A 116 -0.60 12.10 11.94
N ASN A 117 -0.31 13.33 11.55
CA ASN A 117 -0.35 13.76 10.16
C ASN A 117 0.82 13.19 9.32
N ILE A 118 1.86 12.61 9.93
CA ILE A 118 2.79 11.73 9.22
C ILE A 118 2.14 10.36 9.14
N ILE A 119 1.55 10.04 8.01
CA ILE A 119 0.76 8.82 7.83
C ILE A 119 1.59 7.64 7.35
N ASN A 120 2.64 7.89 6.58
CA ASN A 120 3.57 6.86 6.10
C ASN A 120 5.02 7.30 6.18
N PHE A 121 5.89 6.29 6.22
CA PHE A 121 7.33 6.36 5.98
C PHE A 121 7.69 5.27 4.99
N GLU A 122 8.46 5.57 3.98
CA GLU A 122 9.01 4.54 3.10
C GLU A 122 9.97 3.63 3.88
N SER A 123 11.24 3.99 3.96
CA SER A 123 12.33 3.27 4.67
C SER A 123 12.35 1.77 4.39
N VAL A 124 11.96 1.36 3.18
CA VAL A 124 12.00 0.01 2.61
C VAL A 124 12.40 0.10 1.16
N PHE A 125 12.82 -1.01 0.57
CA PHE A 125 12.80 -1.14 -0.88
C PHE A 125 11.34 -1.26 -1.33
N GLY A 126 10.77 -0.19 -1.84
CA GLY A 126 9.47 -0.20 -2.48
C GLY A 126 9.50 -1.02 -3.78
N LEU A 127 8.34 -1.40 -4.28
CA LEU A 127 8.26 -2.20 -5.51
C LEU A 127 8.90 -1.48 -6.72
N GLU A 128 9.05 -0.17 -6.66
CA GLU A 128 9.70 0.64 -7.70
C GLU A 128 11.16 0.24 -7.95
N GLU A 129 11.87 -0.33 -6.97
CA GLU A 129 13.24 -0.82 -7.13
C GLU A 129 13.39 -1.78 -8.32
N LEU A 130 12.33 -2.50 -8.65
CA LEU A 130 12.32 -3.41 -9.79
C LEU A 130 12.34 -2.73 -11.17
N LYS A 131 12.24 -1.40 -11.22
CA LYS A 131 12.39 -0.61 -12.44
C LYS A 131 13.86 -0.53 -12.89
N TRP A 132 14.82 -0.58 -11.96
CA TRP A 132 16.24 -0.34 -12.22
C TRP A 132 17.18 -1.35 -11.57
N SER A 133 16.70 -2.20 -10.67
CA SER A 133 17.49 -3.21 -9.99
C SER A 133 16.78 -4.58 -9.93
N ASN A 134 17.46 -5.61 -9.48
CA ASN A 134 16.91 -6.96 -9.36
C ASN A 134 17.14 -7.53 -7.95
N PRO A 135 16.61 -6.91 -6.89
CA PRO A 135 16.57 -7.53 -5.58
C PRO A 135 15.65 -8.76 -5.60
N ASP A 136 15.85 -9.70 -4.68
CA ASP A 136 14.93 -10.82 -4.48
C ASP A 136 13.71 -10.33 -3.67
N MET A 137 12.70 -9.76 -4.38
CA MET A 137 11.55 -9.14 -3.73
C MET A 137 10.67 -10.15 -2.99
N PRO A 138 10.32 -11.35 -3.51
CA PRO A 138 9.55 -12.31 -2.72
C PRO A 138 10.24 -12.75 -1.42
N LEU A 139 11.56 -12.86 -1.40
CA LEU A 139 12.32 -13.07 -0.16
C LEU A 139 12.26 -11.84 0.75
N TYR A 140 12.43 -10.65 0.18
CA TYR A 140 12.35 -9.39 0.91
C TYR A 140 10.97 -9.19 1.55
N ASP A 141 9.90 -9.46 0.80
CA ASP A 141 8.49 -9.27 1.20
C ASP A 141 8.08 -10.18 2.38
N VAL A 142 8.76 -11.31 2.57
CA VAL A 142 8.55 -12.19 3.73
C VAL A 142 9.63 -12.00 4.81
N THR A 143 10.48 -11.00 4.67
CA THR A 143 11.56 -10.67 5.62
C THR A 143 11.29 -9.33 6.33
N PHE A 144 11.07 -8.26 5.57
CA PHE A 144 10.97 -6.92 6.16
C PHE A 144 9.77 -6.73 7.11
N PRO A 145 8.63 -7.43 6.99
CA PRO A 145 7.55 -7.32 7.97
C PRO A 145 7.98 -7.67 9.39
N PHE A 146 8.91 -8.60 9.56
CA PHE A 146 9.44 -9.01 10.87
C PHE A 146 10.47 -8.02 11.44
N ILE A 147 10.99 -7.11 10.63
CA ILE A 147 12.05 -6.17 11.00
C ILE A 147 11.52 -4.74 10.97
N ARG A 148 11.20 -4.24 9.77
CA ARG A 148 10.87 -2.83 9.53
C ARG A 148 9.46 -2.47 10.03
N MET A 149 8.48 -3.33 9.83
CA MET A 149 7.09 -3.03 10.18
C MET A 149 6.83 -2.98 11.70
N VAL A 150 7.71 -3.54 12.53
CA VAL A 150 7.61 -3.38 13.99
C VAL A 150 7.77 -1.92 14.45
N GLN A 151 8.26 -1.04 13.58
CA GLN A 151 8.47 0.38 13.87
C GLN A 151 7.34 1.28 13.36
N GLY A 152 6.40 0.74 12.60
CA GLY A 152 5.25 1.48 12.08
C GLY A 152 4.97 1.23 10.60
N PRO A 153 4.04 2.00 10.03
CA PRO A 153 3.59 1.82 8.65
C PRO A 153 4.71 2.00 7.62
N VAL A 154 4.49 1.47 6.43
CA VAL A 154 5.47 1.41 5.35
C VAL A 154 4.81 1.73 4.01
N ASP A 155 5.38 2.65 3.24
CA ASP A 155 4.97 2.86 1.86
C ASP A 155 5.78 1.97 0.91
N TYR A 156 5.20 0.81 0.59
CA TYR A 156 5.82 -0.21 -0.28
C TYR A 156 5.38 -0.11 -1.74
N THR A 157 4.23 0.53 -2.00
CA THR A 157 3.63 0.65 -3.34
C THR A 157 3.33 -0.68 -4.04
N PRO A 158 2.48 -1.57 -3.47
CA PRO A 158 2.14 -2.85 -4.07
C PRO A 158 1.18 -2.72 -5.25
N GLY A 159 0.86 -3.84 -5.91
CA GLY A 159 -0.24 -3.94 -6.86
C GLY A 159 0.17 -3.98 -8.32
N ALA A 160 1.40 -4.37 -8.65
CA ALA A 160 1.81 -4.53 -10.04
C ALA A 160 0.98 -5.57 -10.77
N TYR A 161 0.55 -5.24 -11.99
CA TYR A 161 -0.24 -6.12 -12.87
C TYR A 161 0.59 -6.76 -13.99
N ARG A 162 1.86 -6.44 -14.06
CA ARG A 162 2.86 -7.16 -14.85
C ARG A 162 3.68 -8.03 -13.92
N ASN A 163 3.29 -9.30 -13.80
CA ASN A 163 3.88 -10.25 -12.85
C ASN A 163 4.79 -11.22 -13.59
N ALA A 164 5.95 -11.55 -13.03
CA ALA A 164 6.94 -12.39 -13.66
C ALA A 164 7.37 -13.55 -12.75
N THR A 165 7.66 -14.71 -13.34
CA THR A 165 8.38 -15.78 -12.66
C THR A 165 9.80 -15.31 -12.34
N ARG A 166 10.53 -16.06 -11.51
CA ARG A 166 11.92 -15.75 -11.17
C ARG A 166 12.81 -15.65 -12.42
N GLU A 167 12.62 -16.56 -13.37
CA GLU A 167 13.37 -16.65 -14.62
C GLU A 167 12.87 -15.65 -15.68
N GLY A 168 11.59 -15.31 -15.62
CA GLY A 168 10.96 -14.38 -16.56
C GLY A 168 11.13 -12.91 -16.24
N PHE A 169 11.60 -12.60 -15.03
CA PHE A 169 11.82 -11.22 -14.60
C PHE A 169 12.99 -10.58 -15.38
N ARG A 170 12.80 -9.34 -15.78
CA ARG A 170 13.84 -8.48 -16.35
C ARG A 170 13.62 -7.03 -15.91
N ILE A 171 14.70 -6.31 -15.76
CA ILE A 171 14.66 -4.86 -15.52
C ILE A 171 14.12 -4.18 -16.76
N ASP A 172 13.06 -3.41 -16.61
CA ASP A 172 12.48 -2.57 -17.67
C ASP A 172 11.88 -1.31 -17.03
N TYR A 173 12.59 -0.20 -17.15
CA TYR A 173 12.16 1.06 -16.53
C TYR A 173 10.82 1.58 -17.09
N ARG A 174 10.56 1.35 -18.38
CA ARG A 174 9.33 1.86 -19.04
C ARG A 174 8.13 0.92 -18.88
N ASN A 175 8.40 -0.38 -18.71
CA ASN A 175 7.39 -1.40 -18.55
C ASN A 175 7.73 -2.29 -17.35
N PRO A 176 7.80 -1.71 -16.15
CA PRO A 176 8.25 -2.44 -14.97
C PRO A 176 7.33 -3.63 -14.68
N MET A 177 7.87 -4.66 -14.08
CA MET A 177 7.15 -5.84 -13.65
C MET A 177 7.53 -6.21 -12.21
N SER A 178 6.60 -6.85 -11.51
CA SER A 178 6.92 -7.45 -10.21
C SER A 178 7.47 -8.86 -10.39
N GLN A 179 8.26 -9.29 -9.44
CA GLN A 179 8.58 -10.70 -9.24
C GLN A 179 7.43 -11.37 -8.49
N GLY A 180 7.20 -12.68 -8.76
CA GLY A 180 6.13 -13.44 -8.13
C GLY A 180 4.75 -13.22 -8.77
N THR A 181 3.69 -13.65 -8.07
CA THR A 181 2.35 -13.75 -8.65
C THR A 181 1.50 -12.51 -8.44
N ARG A 182 0.37 -12.43 -9.18
CA ARG A 182 -0.69 -11.44 -8.97
C ARG A 182 -1.27 -11.54 -7.56
N ALA A 183 -1.49 -12.76 -7.08
CA ALA A 183 -2.04 -12.99 -5.74
C ALA A 183 -1.09 -12.50 -4.64
N HIS A 184 0.24 -12.60 -4.83
CA HIS A 184 1.23 -12.00 -3.94
C HIS A 184 1.06 -10.48 -3.84
N GLN A 185 0.94 -9.80 -4.98
CA GLN A 185 0.75 -8.35 -5.02
C GLN A 185 -0.56 -7.91 -4.33
N VAL A 186 -1.62 -8.70 -4.45
CA VAL A 186 -2.89 -8.43 -3.76
C VAL A 186 -2.79 -8.70 -2.26
N ALA A 187 -2.11 -9.78 -1.86
CA ALA A 187 -1.90 -10.11 -0.45
C ALA A 187 -1.10 -9.04 0.30
N ALA A 188 -0.19 -8.35 -0.38
CA ALA A 188 0.60 -7.26 0.19
C ALA A 188 -0.27 -6.13 0.77
N TYR A 189 -1.44 -5.84 0.18
CA TYR A 189 -2.41 -4.87 0.72
C TYR A 189 -3.00 -5.27 2.09
N VAL A 190 -2.97 -6.54 2.43
CA VAL A 190 -3.42 -7.02 3.74
C VAL A 190 -2.27 -7.20 4.70
N VAL A 191 -1.12 -7.71 4.21
CA VAL A 191 0.03 -8.02 5.06
C VAL A 191 0.78 -6.76 5.49
N PHE A 192 1.00 -5.82 4.57
CA PHE A 192 1.75 -4.60 4.87
C PHE A 192 0.86 -3.55 5.51
N ASP A 193 1.37 -2.88 6.53
CA ASP A 193 0.67 -1.80 7.21
C ASP A 193 0.96 -0.47 6.53
N ALA A 194 -0.04 0.07 5.85
CA ALA A 194 0.06 1.34 5.14
C ALA A 194 -1.29 2.08 5.17
N PRO A 195 -1.48 3.06 6.06
CA PRO A 195 -2.71 3.86 6.11
C PRO A 195 -2.97 4.68 4.84
N LEU A 196 -1.92 4.99 4.08
CA LEU A 196 -1.99 5.52 2.72
C LEU A 196 -1.29 4.52 1.81
N VAL A 197 -2.02 3.54 1.25
CA VAL A 197 -1.44 2.52 0.38
C VAL A 197 -1.57 2.94 -1.08
N MET A 198 -0.45 2.93 -1.79
CA MET A 198 -0.40 3.30 -3.20
C MET A 198 -0.79 2.14 -4.12
N LEU A 199 -1.34 2.47 -5.29
CA LEU A 199 -1.52 1.58 -6.43
C LEU A 199 -0.37 1.83 -7.41
N CYS A 200 0.56 0.89 -7.57
CA CYS A 200 1.80 1.14 -8.31
C CYS A 200 1.66 1.06 -9.84
N ASP A 201 0.58 0.45 -10.36
CA ASP A 201 0.40 0.27 -11.81
C ASP A 201 -0.52 1.35 -12.42
N SER A 202 -0.61 1.39 -13.75
CA SER A 202 -1.40 2.39 -14.45
C SER A 202 -2.91 2.11 -14.38
N PRO A 203 -3.77 3.15 -14.47
CA PRO A 203 -5.22 2.98 -14.53
C PRO A 203 -5.67 2.04 -15.66
N THR A 204 -5.00 2.07 -16.81
CA THR A 204 -5.28 1.19 -17.95
C THR A 204 -5.08 -0.29 -17.59
N ARG A 205 -4.04 -0.61 -16.82
CA ARG A 205 -3.77 -1.98 -16.35
C ARG A 205 -4.83 -2.45 -15.36
N TYR A 206 -5.20 -1.59 -14.42
CA TYR A 206 -6.26 -1.89 -13.46
C TYR A 206 -7.62 -2.09 -14.13
N MET A 207 -7.95 -1.29 -15.14
CA MET A 207 -9.19 -1.46 -15.92
C MET A 207 -9.19 -2.74 -16.77
N ALA A 208 -8.03 -3.26 -17.18
CA ALA A 208 -7.93 -4.49 -17.95
C ALA A 208 -8.25 -5.75 -17.13
N ASP A 209 -8.15 -5.69 -15.80
CA ASP A 209 -8.53 -6.78 -14.89
C ASP A 209 -9.41 -6.23 -13.77
N GLU A 210 -10.65 -5.98 -14.12
CA GLU A 210 -11.63 -5.33 -13.24
C GLU A 210 -11.95 -6.18 -11.99
N ALA A 211 -11.93 -7.51 -12.11
CA ALA A 211 -12.25 -8.40 -10.99
C ALA A 211 -11.21 -8.29 -9.87
N CYS A 212 -9.92 -8.36 -10.21
CA CYS A 212 -8.83 -8.16 -9.27
C CYS A 212 -8.86 -6.74 -8.68
N THR A 213 -9.05 -5.73 -9.53
CA THR A 213 -9.09 -4.32 -9.12
C THR A 213 -10.24 -4.03 -8.15
N ARG A 214 -11.43 -4.59 -8.39
CA ARG A 214 -12.57 -4.50 -7.46
C ARG A 214 -12.28 -5.17 -6.13
N PHE A 215 -11.55 -6.29 -6.14
CA PHE A 215 -11.14 -6.96 -4.91
C PHE A 215 -10.19 -6.05 -4.11
N ILE A 216 -9.13 -5.51 -4.71
CA ILE A 216 -8.22 -4.55 -4.08
C ILE A 216 -9.01 -3.34 -3.52
N ALA A 217 -9.88 -2.73 -4.34
CA ALA A 217 -10.69 -1.59 -3.94
C ALA A 217 -11.69 -1.88 -2.81
N SER A 218 -11.92 -3.14 -2.47
CA SER A 218 -12.75 -3.56 -1.34
C SER A 218 -11.98 -3.73 -0.03
N LEU A 219 -10.64 -3.66 -0.07
CA LEU A 219 -9.80 -3.76 1.11
C LEU A 219 -9.69 -2.39 1.79
N PRO A 220 -9.87 -2.30 3.12
CA PRO A 220 -9.60 -1.07 3.85
C PRO A 220 -8.10 -0.85 4.01
N VAL A 221 -7.69 0.39 4.23
CA VAL A 221 -6.28 0.75 4.51
C VAL A 221 -6.01 0.94 5.98
N VAL A 222 -7.05 1.20 6.79
CA VAL A 222 -6.96 1.34 8.25
C VAL A 222 -7.72 0.21 8.92
N PHE A 223 -7.09 -0.45 9.88
CA PHE A 223 -7.64 -1.61 10.57
C PHE A 223 -7.72 -1.38 12.09
N ASP A 224 -8.73 -1.97 12.72
CA ASP A 224 -8.95 -1.87 14.17
C ASP A 224 -8.04 -2.83 14.95
N THR A 225 -7.68 -3.96 14.33
CA THR A 225 -6.87 -5.02 14.96
C THR A 225 -6.02 -5.72 13.91
N THR A 226 -4.80 -6.06 14.28
CA THR A 226 -3.88 -6.90 13.50
C THR A 226 -3.42 -8.09 14.32
N ARG A 227 -3.43 -9.30 13.73
CA ARG A 227 -2.92 -10.56 14.31
C ARG A 227 -2.05 -11.27 13.30
N VAL A 228 -0.82 -11.61 13.66
CA VAL A 228 0.00 -12.53 12.89
C VAL A 228 -0.46 -13.94 13.23
N LEU A 229 -0.95 -14.68 12.23
CA LEU A 229 -1.46 -16.04 12.42
C LEU A 229 -0.35 -17.08 12.33
N ALA A 230 0.58 -16.88 11.42
CA ALA A 230 1.75 -17.73 11.22
C ALA A 230 2.85 -16.95 10.51
N GLY A 231 4.09 -17.39 10.62
CA GLY A 231 5.20 -16.80 9.87
C GLY A 231 6.55 -17.35 10.30
N GLU A 232 7.45 -17.36 9.33
CA GLU A 232 8.86 -17.66 9.49
C GLU A 232 9.65 -16.67 8.64
N ILE A 233 10.53 -15.92 9.27
CA ILE A 233 11.30 -14.86 8.60
C ILE A 233 12.08 -15.41 7.40
N GLY A 234 11.95 -14.77 6.25
CA GLY A 234 12.57 -15.19 5.00
C GLY A 234 11.83 -16.31 4.27
N GLU A 235 10.76 -16.86 4.86
CA GLU A 235 10.02 -18.00 4.30
C GLU A 235 8.58 -17.63 3.94
N TYR A 236 7.79 -17.21 4.93
CA TYR A 236 6.38 -16.86 4.71
C TYR A 236 5.81 -16.03 5.87
N ILE A 237 4.68 -15.40 5.63
CA ILE A 237 3.89 -14.71 6.66
C ILE A 237 2.40 -14.79 6.34
N VAL A 238 1.58 -14.98 7.38
CA VAL A 238 0.11 -14.92 7.31
C VAL A 238 -0.39 -13.94 8.37
N THR A 239 -1.06 -12.88 7.93
CA THR A 239 -1.58 -11.83 8.79
C THR A 239 -3.08 -11.69 8.64
N ALA A 240 -3.81 -11.61 9.76
CA ALA A 240 -5.23 -11.29 9.80
C ALA A 240 -5.45 -9.88 10.36
N ARG A 241 -6.31 -9.12 9.71
CA ARG A 241 -6.69 -7.76 10.11
C ARG A 241 -8.19 -7.62 10.20
N LYS A 242 -8.67 -6.86 11.18
CA LYS A 242 -10.09 -6.60 11.38
C LYS A 242 -10.42 -5.14 11.11
N ARG A 243 -11.51 -4.92 10.41
CA ARG A 243 -12.14 -3.61 10.31
C ARG A 243 -13.63 -3.78 10.58
N GLN A 244 -14.15 -3.16 11.65
CA GLN A 244 -15.52 -3.36 12.12
C GLN A 244 -15.84 -4.88 12.31
N ASP A 245 -16.85 -5.42 11.63
CA ASP A 245 -17.22 -6.84 11.68
C ASP A 245 -16.53 -7.73 10.64
N CYS A 246 -15.69 -7.13 9.77
CA CYS A 246 -15.03 -7.84 8.68
C CYS A 246 -13.59 -8.21 9.05
N TRP A 247 -13.15 -9.39 8.60
CA TRP A 247 -11.78 -9.83 8.68
C TRP A 247 -11.15 -9.92 7.29
N TYR A 248 -9.86 -9.65 7.23
CA TYR A 248 -9.04 -9.71 6.04
C TYR A 248 -7.80 -10.52 6.39
N VAL A 249 -7.51 -11.57 5.62
CA VAL A 249 -6.32 -12.41 5.85
C VAL A 249 -5.47 -12.38 4.60
N GLY A 250 -4.19 -12.03 4.75
CA GLY A 250 -3.21 -12.06 3.68
C GLY A 250 -2.10 -13.05 4.01
N GLY A 251 -1.66 -13.80 3.01
CA GLY A 251 -0.52 -14.70 3.12
C GLY A 251 0.45 -14.51 1.97
N LEU A 252 1.74 -14.43 2.28
CA LEU A 252 2.85 -14.30 1.34
C LEU A 252 3.83 -15.45 1.54
N THR A 253 4.45 -15.92 0.47
CA THR A 253 5.59 -16.85 0.52
C THR A 253 6.76 -16.31 -0.31
N GLY A 254 8.00 -16.66 0.09
CA GLY A 254 9.17 -16.52 -0.77
C GLY A 254 9.08 -17.45 -1.98
N TRP A 255 10.21 -17.80 -2.58
CA TRP A 255 10.21 -18.66 -3.78
C TRP A 255 9.90 -20.14 -3.52
N THR A 256 9.78 -20.57 -2.28
CA THR A 256 9.37 -21.95 -1.94
C THR A 256 7.85 -22.05 -1.99
N PRO A 257 7.28 -22.86 -2.91
CA PRO A 257 5.84 -23.12 -2.92
C PRO A 257 5.43 -23.86 -1.64
N ARG A 258 4.24 -23.56 -1.12
CA ARG A 258 3.75 -24.19 0.11
C ARG A 258 2.23 -24.19 0.18
N THR A 259 1.69 -24.91 1.15
CA THR A 259 0.29 -24.76 1.56
C THR A 259 0.28 -23.98 2.85
N LEU A 260 -0.44 -22.86 2.88
CA LEU A 260 -0.60 -22.02 4.06
C LEU A 260 -1.91 -22.38 4.78
N ASP A 261 -1.80 -22.71 6.05
CA ASP A 261 -2.94 -23.05 6.91
C ASP A 261 -3.52 -21.76 7.51
N VAL A 262 -4.85 -21.59 7.40
CA VAL A 262 -5.59 -20.47 7.98
C VAL A 262 -6.66 -20.98 8.91
N ASP A 263 -6.43 -20.82 10.20
CA ASP A 263 -7.39 -21.12 11.27
C ASP A 263 -8.33 -19.94 11.45
N LEU A 264 -9.63 -20.13 11.19
CA LEU A 264 -10.65 -19.10 11.34
C LEU A 264 -11.27 -19.05 12.75
N SER A 265 -10.62 -19.62 13.78
CA SER A 265 -11.06 -19.51 15.18
C SER A 265 -11.10 -18.06 15.71
N LEU A 266 -10.55 -17.12 14.96
CA LEU A 266 -10.66 -15.68 15.21
C LEU A 266 -12.07 -15.11 14.96
N LEU A 267 -12.94 -15.84 14.26
CA LEU A 267 -14.33 -15.45 14.00
C LEU A 267 -15.23 -15.73 15.23
N ASP A 268 -16.34 -14.98 15.33
CA ASP A 268 -17.27 -15.16 16.43
C ASP A 268 -17.92 -16.56 16.39
N PRO A 269 -17.93 -17.33 17.50
CA PRO A 269 -18.56 -18.64 17.54
C PRO A 269 -20.07 -18.58 17.23
N GLY A 270 -20.54 -19.55 16.45
CA GLY A 270 -21.96 -19.66 16.11
C GLY A 270 -22.45 -18.68 15.03
N ARG A 271 -21.58 -17.84 14.48
CA ARG A 271 -21.91 -16.92 13.39
C ARG A 271 -21.38 -17.46 12.06
N GLU A 272 -22.19 -17.33 11.01
CA GLU A 272 -21.75 -17.62 9.64
C GLU A 272 -21.19 -16.38 8.95
N TYR A 273 -20.19 -16.60 8.11
CA TYR A 273 -19.55 -15.58 7.31
C TYR A 273 -19.44 -16.01 5.85
N THR A 274 -19.32 -15.04 4.96
CA THR A 274 -18.96 -15.23 3.56
C THR A 274 -17.50 -14.88 3.40
N ALA A 275 -16.70 -15.81 2.96
CA ALA A 275 -15.28 -15.63 2.66
C ALA A 275 -15.07 -15.54 1.15
N THR A 276 -14.50 -14.44 0.68
CA THR A 276 -14.07 -14.24 -0.71
C THR A 276 -12.56 -14.35 -0.77
N LEU A 277 -12.07 -15.35 -1.48
CA LEU A 277 -10.65 -15.68 -1.60
C LEU A 277 -10.13 -15.31 -3.00
N LEU A 278 -9.06 -14.52 -3.06
CA LEU A 278 -8.20 -14.35 -4.23
C LEU A 278 -6.87 -15.04 -3.93
N ALA A 279 -6.50 -16.04 -4.71
CA ALA A 279 -5.30 -16.86 -4.47
C ALA A 279 -4.65 -17.31 -5.78
N ASP A 280 -3.45 -17.84 -5.69
CA ASP A 280 -2.80 -18.53 -6.79
C ASP A 280 -3.66 -19.70 -7.28
N ASP A 281 -3.61 -19.97 -8.58
CA ASP A 281 -4.20 -21.17 -9.17
C ASP A 281 -3.10 -22.22 -9.51
N GLY A 282 -3.52 -23.41 -9.98
CA GLY A 282 -2.57 -24.48 -10.31
C GLY A 282 -1.57 -24.16 -11.43
N ARG A 283 -1.73 -23.02 -12.14
CA ARG A 283 -0.84 -22.56 -13.21
C ARG A 283 -0.08 -21.28 -12.86
N SER A 284 -0.34 -20.66 -11.71
CA SER A 284 0.30 -19.39 -11.33
C SER A 284 1.83 -19.47 -11.26
N ALA A 285 2.39 -20.66 -11.00
CA ALA A 285 3.83 -20.86 -11.04
C ALA A 285 4.46 -20.62 -12.44
N ALA A 286 3.72 -20.87 -13.51
CA ALA A 286 4.16 -20.66 -14.90
C ALA A 286 3.56 -19.37 -15.50
N GLU A 287 2.38 -19.00 -15.07
CA GLU A 287 1.61 -17.84 -15.54
C GLU A 287 1.29 -16.92 -14.35
N PRO A 288 2.25 -16.12 -13.84
CA PRO A 288 2.13 -15.45 -12.54
C PRO A 288 1.03 -14.38 -12.46
N ALA A 289 0.50 -13.93 -13.58
CA ALA A 289 -0.67 -13.05 -13.61
C ALA A 289 -2.01 -13.77 -13.37
N ARG A 290 -2.01 -15.11 -13.32
CA ARG A 290 -3.21 -15.91 -13.06
C ARG A 290 -3.52 -15.98 -11.57
N TYR A 291 -4.80 -16.02 -11.28
CA TYR A 291 -5.34 -16.22 -9.93
C TYR A 291 -6.71 -16.87 -10.01
N VAL A 292 -7.19 -17.37 -8.89
CA VAL A 292 -8.58 -17.78 -8.70
C VAL A 292 -9.28 -16.81 -7.75
N LEU A 293 -10.52 -16.47 -8.09
CA LEU A 293 -11.42 -15.71 -7.21
C LEU A 293 -12.63 -16.59 -6.88
N SER A 294 -12.81 -16.94 -5.62
CA SER A 294 -13.86 -17.84 -5.17
C SER A 294 -14.53 -17.33 -3.89
N THR A 295 -15.75 -17.80 -3.66
CA THR A 295 -16.52 -17.41 -2.47
C THR A 295 -17.12 -18.65 -1.83
N GLN A 296 -17.04 -18.74 -0.48
CA GLN A 296 -17.62 -19.86 0.28
C GLN A 296 -18.15 -19.40 1.64
N ARG A 297 -19.01 -20.21 2.24
CA ARG A 297 -19.45 -20.04 3.63
C ARG A 297 -18.40 -20.58 4.58
N VAL A 298 -18.15 -19.83 5.67
CA VAL A 298 -17.19 -20.21 6.70
C VAL A 298 -17.73 -19.87 8.09
N THR A 299 -17.17 -20.53 9.10
CA THR A 299 -17.44 -20.29 10.53
C THR A 299 -16.12 -20.29 11.29
N SER A 300 -16.17 -20.05 12.59
CA SER A 300 -15.02 -20.17 13.49
C SER A 300 -14.41 -21.57 13.56
N ALA A 301 -15.13 -22.61 13.15
CA ALA A 301 -14.63 -24.00 13.06
C ALA A 301 -13.89 -24.30 11.74
N THR A 302 -13.94 -23.39 10.77
CA THR A 302 -13.33 -23.60 9.45
C THR A 302 -11.82 -23.52 9.51
N ARG A 303 -11.16 -24.45 8.80
CA ARG A 303 -9.72 -24.48 8.56
C ARG A 303 -9.51 -24.49 7.06
N LEU A 304 -8.75 -23.54 6.55
CA LEU A 304 -8.45 -23.44 5.12
C LEU A 304 -6.99 -23.86 4.89
N GLN A 305 -6.78 -24.64 3.86
CA GLN A 305 -5.46 -24.99 3.35
C GLN A 305 -5.32 -24.37 1.96
N ILE A 306 -4.50 -23.33 1.85
CA ILE A 306 -4.39 -22.52 0.63
C ILE A 306 -3.02 -22.77 0.00
N PRO A 307 -2.98 -23.49 -1.15
CA PRO A 307 -1.74 -23.66 -1.89
C PRO A 307 -1.32 -22.32 -2.51
N VAL A 308 -0.03 -22.01 -2.41
CA VAL A 308 0.59 -20.81 -2.99
C VAL A 308 1.79 -21.19 -3.83
N ALA A 309 1.92 -20.53 -4.98
CA ALA A 309 2.99 -20.74 -5.95
C ALA A 309 4.34 -20.16 -5.45
N PRO A 310 5.47 -20.42 -6.11
CA PRO A 310 6.72 -19.72 -5.87
C PRO A 310 6.53 -18.19 -6.03
N GLY A 311 6.94 -17.41 -5.03
CA GLY A 311 6.68 -15.96 -4.99
C GLY A 311 5.18 -15.64 -5.00
N GLY A 312 4.38 -16.52 -4.40
CA GLY A 312 2.93 -16.48 -4.44
C GLY A 312 2.29 -15.96 -3.15
N GLY A 313 0.96 -15.98 -3.16
CA GLY A 313 0.20 -15.52 -2.00
C GLY A 313 -1.31 -15.69 -2.15
N PHE A 314 -2.03 -15.18 -1.16
CA PHE A 314 -3.48 -15.07 -1.19
C PHE A 314 -3.98 -13.89 -0.37
N ALA A 315 -5.15 -13.38 -0.72
CA ALA A 315 -5.91 -12.46 0.10
C ALA A 315 -7.35 -12.97 0.29
N LEU A 316 -7.83 -12.92 1.52
CA LEU A 316 -9.14 -13.42 1.93
C LEU A 316 -9.90 -12.29 2.62
N LYS A 317 -11.10 -11.99 2.12
CA LYS A 317 -12.05 -11.07 2.75
C LYS A 317 -13.18 -11.88 3.37
N ILE A 318 -13.49 -11.66 4.66
CA ILE A 318 -14.49 -12.40 5.42
C ILE A 318 -15.52 -11.42 5.98
N GLU A 319 -16.75 -11.51 5.53
CA GLU A 319 -17.86 -10.63 5.90
C GLU A 319 -18.98 -11.44 6.57
N PRO A 320 -19.69 -10.88 7.58
CA PRO A 320 -20.87 -11.54 8.14
C PRO A 320 -21.87 -11.92 7.06
N ALA A 321 -22.40 -13.15 7.15
CA ALA A 321 -23.34 -13.66 6.16
C ALA A 321 -24.69 -12.94 6.17
N ASP A 322 -25.07 -12.32 7.30
CA ASP A 322 -26.36 -11.68 7.53
C ASP A 322 -26.50 -10.27 6.92
N ASN A 323 -25.46 -9.78 6.24
CA ASN A 323 -25.52 -8.51 5.51
C ASN A 323 -26.43 -8.59 4.26
N LYS A 324 -27.69 -9.04 4.46
CA LYS A 324 -28.74 -8.87 3.46
C LYS A 324 -29.28 -7.45 3.54
N ILE A 325 -29.01 -6.69 2.46
CA ILE A 325 -29.74 -5.51 1.99
C ILE A 325 -29.67 -4.25 2.88
N GLY A 326 -28.89 -3.26 2.49
CA GLY A 326 -29.15 -1.84 2.74
C GLY A 326 -28.37 -1.16 3.88
N ARG A 327 -27.28 -1.74 4.39
CA ARG A 327 -26.31 -0.99 5.20
C ARG A 327 -24.95 -0.97 4.52
N ALA A 328 -24.29 0.17 4.59
CA ALA A 328 -22.97 0.38 4.06
C ALA A 328 -22.11 -0.88 4.28
N SER A 329 -21.68 -1.48 3.19
CA SER A 329 -20.63 -2.50 3.23
C SER A 329 -19.45 -1.90 4.01
N CYS A 330 -18.55 -2.68 4.59
CA CYS A 330 -17.34 -2.27 5.35
C CYS A 330 -16.44 -1.24 4.62
N ARG A 331 -17.03 -0.24 3.98
CA ARG A 331 -16.44 0.75 3.07
C ARG A 331 -16.37 2.18 3.62
N GLU A 332 -16.77 2.42 4.88
CA GLU A 332 -16.61 3.73 5.52
C GLU A 332 -15.55 3.71 6.62
#